data_3236dedcaeb84797792c21eec3ca2cac
#
_entry.id   3236dedcaeb84797792c21eec3ca2cac
#
_cell.length_a   1.000
_cell.length_b   1.000
_cell.length_c   1.000
_cell.angle_alpha   90.00
_cell.angle_beta   90.00
_cell.angle_gamma   90.00
#
_symmetry.space_group_name_H-M   'P 1'
#
loop_
_entity.id
_entity.type
_entity.pdbx_description
1 polymer ?
#
loop_
_entity_poly.entity_id
_entity_poly.type
_entity_poly.pdbx_seq_one_letter_code
_entity_poly.pdbx_strand_id
1 'polypeptide(L)'
;MKKGKVFAVAGVTLLAAGLLAACSGSNTSKSSSGSNEDKNYGYVYTSDPTTLDYTISSKAATHDITTNVVDGLLENDKYGNLVPSLAEDWSVSKDGLTYTYKIRKGVKWYDADGEEHGEVTAQDFVTGLKHAADKKSESLPLVQGSVKGLDDYVQGKITDFSQVGVKAVDDYTLEYTLNKPETFWNSKTTNGILFPISTEFLKSKGEDFGQPNDVKSILSNGPFLLKSITSKSSVVFEKNDNYWDKKNVHLKEVKYTYYDGSDQDSLARGFSDGAYTKARLFPVSSNFATVEKKYKDDIFTTPAGSGVAVLGFNLDRQSYNHTAKKSDAEKSSTKKAILNKDFRQAVTFALNRENYSAQLNGKEFAKPAIRNTYTAPAFVQVD
;
A
#
# COMPACT_ATOMS: atom_id res chain seq x y z
N MET A 1 73.95 -33.60 -16.91
CA MET A 1 72.98 -34.38 -16.12
C MET A 1 72.10 -33.36 -15.35
N LYS A 2 70.90 -33.27 -15.51
CA LYS A 2 69.67 -34.05 -15.57
C LYS A 2 68.58 -33.28 -16.32
N LYS A 3 67.90 -33.95 -17.16
CA LYS A 3 66.66 -33.59 -17.87
C LYS A 3 65.53 -33.44 -16.84
N GLY A 4 64.54 -32.61 -17.16
CA GLY A 4 63.26 -32.74 -16.49
C GLY A 4 62.33 -31.56 -16.67
N LYS A 5 61.51 -31.70 -17.74
CA LYS A 5 60.07 -31.47 -17.84
C LYS A 5 59.58 -30.02 -17.94
N VAL A 6 59.52 -29.61 -19.16
CA VAL A 6 58.53 -28.66 -19.70
C VAL A 6 57.34 -29.49 -20.21
N PHE A 7 56.23 -29.47 -19.54
CA PHE A 7 54.91 -29.82 -20.11
C PHE A 7 53.81 -29.24 -19.17
N ALA A 8 52.85 -28.59 -19.82
CA ALA A 8 51.53 -28.22 -19.33
C ALA A 8 51.33 -26.69 -19.01
N VAL A 9 51.47 -25.86 -20.01
CA VAL A 9 50.72 -24.59 -20.09
C VAL A 9 50.33 -24.35 -21.57
N ALA A 10 49.46 -25.19 -22.12
CA ALA A 10 48.92 -25.03 -23.47
C ALA A 10 47.46 -25.49 -23.56
N GLY A 11 46.70 -25.42 -22.48
CA GLY A 11 45.35 -25.93 -22.44
C GLY A 11 44.26 -24.96 -21.94
N VAL A 12 44.56 -23.72 -21.63
CA VAL A 12 43.55 -22.81 -21.01
C VAL A 12 43.24 -21.56 -21.86
N THR A 13 43.92 -21.36 -22.96
CA THR A 13 43.74 -20.16 -23.82
C THR A 13 42.77 -20.34 -25.00
N LEU A 14 42.07 -21.44 -25.14
CA LEU A 14 41.13 -21.68 -26.24
C LEU A 14 39.65 -21.69 -25.85
N LEU A 15 39.30 -21.44 -24.57
CA LEU A 15 37.91 -21.36 -24.11
C LEU A 15 37.43 -19.92 -23.81
N ALA A 16 38.30 -18.92 -23.97
CA ALA A 16 37.91 -17.53 -23.72
C ALA A 16 37.57 -16.74 -25.02
N ALA A 17 37.71 -17.35 -26.20
CA ALA A 17 37.41 -16.69 -27.47
C ALA A 17 36.01 -17.01 -28.04
N GLY A 18 35.23 -17.83 -27.37
CA GLY A 18 33.89 -18.26 -27.82
C GLY A 18 32.71 -17.43 -27.25
N LEU A 19 32.94 -16.50 -26.33
CA LEU A 19 31.85 -15.78 -25.64
C LEU A 19 31.74 -14.28 -26.03
N LEU A 20 32.51 -13.81 -27.02
CA LEU A 20 32.46 -12.41 -27.48
C LEU A 20 31.83 -12.22 -28.87
N ALA A 21 31.23 -13.25 -29.46
CA ALA A 21 30.58 -13.16 -30.78
C ALA A 21 29.05 -13.13 -30.75
N ALA A 22 28.42 -12.93 -29.59
CA ALA A 22 26.96 -12.92 -29.48
C ALA A 22 26.33 -11.55 -29.24
N CYS A 23 27.07 -10.45 -29.37
CA CYS A 23 26.53 -9.10 -29.20
C CYS A 23 26.86 -8.20 -30.43
N SER A 24 26.47 -8.64 -31.62
CA SER A 24 26.45 -7.78 -32.81
C SER A 24 25.38 -8.30 -33.77
N GLY A 25 24.18 -7.88 -33.51
CA GLY A 25 23.02 -8.16 -34.34
C GLY A 25 21.95 -7.13 -34.07
N SER A 26 22.01 -6.01 -34.82
CA SER A 26 20.87 -5.12 -35.01
C SER A 26 19.67 -5.94 -35.47
N ASN A 27 18.55 -5.85 -34.73
CA ASN A 27 17.26 -6.21 -35.33
C ASN A 27 16.09 -5.46 -34.71
N THR A 28 15.54 -4.63 -35.55
CA THR A 28 14.13 -4.40 -35.84
C THR A 28 13.15 -5.17 -34.94
N SER A 29 12.41 -4.38 -34.19
CA SER A 29 11.19 -4.75 -33.50
C SER A 29 10.22 -5.47 -34.42
N LYS A 30 10.06 -6.78 -34.24
CA LYS A 30 8.85 -7.48 -34.61
C LYS A 30 8.13 -7.84 -33.33
N SER A 31 6.96 -7.24 -33.16
CA SER A 31 5.95 -7.69 -32.22
C SER A 31 5.69 -9.18 -32.46
N SER A 32 6.17 -10.04 -31.60
CA SER A 32 5.74 -11.44 -31.53
C SER A 32 4.63 -11.55 -30.50
N SER A 33 3.45 -11.84 -31.00
CA SER A 33 2.34 -12.37 -30.24
C SER A 33 2.73 -13.62 -29.47
N GLY A 34 2.52 -13.62 -28.14
CA GLY A 34 2.15 -14.78 -27.36
C GLY A 34 3.24 -15.78 -27.02
N SER A 35 4.00 -15.54 -25.99
CA SER A 35 4.27 -16.55 -24.96
C SER A 35 3.81 -15.97 -23.63
N ASN A 36 3.02 -16.73 -22.88
CA ASN A 36 2.72 -16.45 -21.47
C ASN A 36 4.00 -16.70 -20.66
N GLU A 37 5.02 -15.87 -20.87
CA GLU A 37 6.17 -15.82 -19.97
C GLU A 37 5.69 -15.08 -18.72
N ASP A 38 5.77 -15.75 -17.60
CA ASP A 38 5.52 -15.19 -16.28
C ASP A 38 6.37 -13.92 -16.14
N LYS A 39 5.69 -12.79 -15.99
CA LYS A 39 6.35 -11.49 -15.93
C LYS A 39 6.67 -11.15 -14.48
N ASN A 40 7.86 -10.62 -14.23
CA ASN A 40 8.23 -10.06 -12.94
C ASN A 40 7.89 -8.56 -12.90
N TYR A 41 7.53 -8.05 -11.72
CA TYR A 41 7.29 -6.64 -11.49
C TYR A 41 8.30 -6.11 -10.47
N GLY A 42 9.05 -5.08 -10.86
CA GLY A 42 9.99 -4.38 -10.00
C GLY A 42 9.59 -2.93 -9.78
N TYR A 43 9.63 -2.48 -8.53
CA TYR A 43 9.46 -1.07 -8.18
C TYR A 43 10.17 -0.74 -6.86
N VAL A 44 9.92 0.45 -6.33
CA VAL A 44 10.53 0.92 -5.09
C VAL A 44 9.50 1.10 -3.98
N TYR A 45 9.97 0.97 -2.73
CA TYR A 45 9.28 1.42 -1.53
C TYR A 45 10.18 2.38 -0.74
N THR A 46 9.61 3.27 0.06
CA THR A 46 10.35 4.39 0.67
C THR A 46 10.40 4.34 2.19
N SER A 47 9.68 3.45 2.81
CA SER A 47 9.61 3.31 4.27
C SER A 47 9.33 1.88 4.65
N ASP A 48 10.12 1.34 5.57
CA ASP A 48 9.82 0.04 6.17
C ASP A 48 8.49 0.08 6.93
N PRO A 49 7.71 -1.01 6.93
CA PRO A 49 6.54 -1.11 7.78
C PRO A 49 6.96 -1.14 9.26
N THR A 50 6.16 -0.54 10.11
CA THR A 50 6.32 -0.64 11.57
C THR A 50 5.63 -1.88 12.12
N THR A 51 4.74 -2.47 11.35
CA THR A 51 4.03 -3.73 11.61
C THR A 51 3.47 -4.28 10.29
N LEU A 52 3.30 -5.58 10.21
CA LEU A 52 2.52 -6.27 9.17
C LEU A 52 1.08 -6.54 9.61
N ASP A 53 0.69 -6.14 10.82
CA ASP A 53 -0.70 -6.20 11.27
C ASP A 53 -1.53 -5.13 10.54
N TYR A 54 -2.16 -5.55 9.48
CA TYR A 54 -2.95 -4.71 8.57
C TYR A 54 -4.26 -4.21 9.18
N THR A 55 -4.70 -4.81 10.29
CA THR A 55 -5.93 -4.38 10.96
C THR A 55 -5.70 -3.24 11.94
N ILE A 56 -4.47 -3.08 12.46
CA ILE A 56 -4.17 -2.03 13.43
C ILE A 56 -3.46 -0.82 12.84
N SER A 57 -2.75 -0.96 11.73
CA SER A 57 -1.97 0.11 11.12
C SER A 57 -2.82 0.99 10.19
N SER A 58 -2.56 2.31 10.21
CA SER A 58 -3.03 3.26 9.19
C SER A 58 -1.95 3.65 8.18
N LYS A 59 -0.77 3.02 8.25
CA LYS A 59 0.41 3.40 7.46
C LYS A 59 0.38 2.78 6.07
N ALA A 60 0.64 3.60 5.05
CA ALA A 60 0.77 3.12 3.67
C ALA A 60 1.83 2.02 3.55
N ALA A 61 2.97 2.14 4.25
CA ALA A 61 4.05 1.14 4.22
C ALA A 61 3.60 -0.27 4.63
N THR A 62 2.65 -0.39 5.57
CA THR A 62 2.02 -1.68 5.92
C THR A 62 1.12 -2.16 4.79
N HIS A 63 0.22 -1.28 4.32
CA HIS A 63 -0.81 -1.66 3.34
C HIS A 63 -0.22 -1.93 1.95
N ASP A 64 0.82 -1.21 1.53
CA ASP A 64 1.54 -1.47 0.27
C ASP A 64 2.12 -2.90 0.20
N ILE A 65 2.36 -3.52 1.37
CA ILE A 65 2.80 -4.92 1.46
C ILE A 65 1.59 -5.85 1.60
N THR A 66 0.74 -5.61 2.59
CA THR A 66 -0.27 -6.59 3.02
C THR A 66 -1.42 -6.75 2.04
N THR A 67 -1.78 -5.71 1.26
CA THR A 67 -2.81 -5.80 0.22
C THR A 67 -2.41 -6.66 -0.99
N ASN A 68 -1.14 -7.04 -1.10
CA ASN A 68 -0.71 -8.02 -2.11
C ASN A 68 -0.91 -9.47 -1.65
N VAL A 69 -1.09 -9.69 -0.35
CA VAL A 69 -1.11 -11.04 0.24
C VAL A 69 -2.39 -11.36 0.99
N VAL A 70 -3.21 -10.36 1.33
CA VAL A 70 -4.49 -10.55 2.02
C VAL A 70 -5.61 -9.85 1.26
N ASP A 71 -6.61 -10.62 0.87
CA ASP A 71 -7.85 -10.13 0.28
C ASP A 71 -8.87 -9.76 1.36
N GLY A 72 -9.68 -8.74 1.05
CA GLY A 72 -10.87 -8.34 1.81
C GLY A 72 -12.17 -8.87 1.20
N LEU A 73 -13.31 -8.36 1.66
CA LEU A 73 -14.62 -8.71 1.12
C LEU A 73 -14.75 -8.31 -0.36
N LEU A 74 -14.39 -7.07 -0.65
CA LEU A 74 -14.44 -6.47 -1.97
C LEU A 74 -13.08 -5.88 -2.31
N GLU A 75 -12.82 -5.67 -3.60
CA GLU A 75 -11.64 -4.98 -4.11
C GLU A 75 -12.02 -3.90 -5.13
N ASN A 76 -11.06 -3.11 -5.56
CA ASN A 76 -11.25 -2.13 -6.62
C ASN A 76 -10.63 -2.65 -7.92
N ASP A 77 -11.40 -2.59 -9.01
CA ASP A 77 -10.86 -2.82 -10.34
C ASP A 77 -9.92 -1.67 -10.78
N LYS A 78 -9.31 -1.79 -11.95
CA LYS A 78 -8.41 -0.76 -12.51
C LYS A 78 -9.08 0.61 -12.77
N TYR A 79 -10.40 0.69 -12.69
CA TYR A 79 -11.17 1.93 -12.84
C TYR A 79 -11.67 2.48 -11.50
N GLY A 80 -11.42 1.78 -10.39
CA GLY A 80 -11.88 2.13 -9.06
C GLY A 80 -13.29 1.65 -8.73
N ASN A 81 -13.92 0.82 -9.57
CA ASN A 81 -15.20 0.21 -9.26
C ASN A 81 -15.02 -0.92 -8.25
N LEU A 82 -15.97 -1.03 -7.32
CA LEU A 82 -16.00 -2.16 -6.38
C LEU A 82 -16.43 -3.44 -7.10
N VAL A 83 -15.63 -4.48 -6.92
CA VAL A 83 -15.88 -5.81 -7.48
C VAL A 83 -15.78 -6.88 -6.40
N PRO A 84 -16.42 -8.05 -6.59
CA PRO A 84 -16.31 -9.18 -5.68
C PRO A 84 -14.86 -9.65 -5.49
N SER A 85 -14.47 -9.91 -4.22
CA SER A 85 -13.22 -10.58 -3.86
C SER A 85 -13.55 -11.80 -2.99
N LEU A 86 -13.27 -11.82 -1.68
CA LEU A 86 -13.68 -12.93 -0.80
C LEU A 86 -15.21 -13.02 -0.66
N ALA A 87 -15.93 -11.91 -0.75
CA ALA A 87 -17.37 -11.95 -0.92
C ALA A 87 -17.72 -12.14 -2.41
N GLU A 88 -18.35 -13.27 -2.75
CA GLU A 88 -18.83 -13.53 -4.12
C GLU A 88 -20.13 -12.79 -4.44
N ASP A 89 -20.92 -12.42 -3.41
CA ASP A 89 -22.17 -11.70 -3.51
C ASP A 89 -22.49 -11.00 -2.18
N TRP A 90 -23.33 -9.96 -2.24
CA TRP A 90 -23.83 -9.27 -1.06
C TRP A 90 -25.20 -8.67 -1.25
N SER A 91 -25.90 -8.44 -0.16
CA SER A 91 -27.20 -7.78 -0.12
C SER A 91 -27.26 -6.74 0.99
N VAL A 92 -28.19 -5.80 0.85
CA VAL A 92 -28.47 -4.74 1.82
C VAL A 92 -29.94 -4.80 2.21
N SER A 93 -30.23 -4.73 3.50
CA SER A 93 -31.60 -4.68 4.01
C SER A 93 -32.33 -3.42 3.52
N LYS A 94 -33.68 -3.46 3.50
CA LYS A 94 -34.52 -2.35 3.02
C LYS A 94 -34.28 -1.03 3.76
N ASP A 95 -33.93 -1.09 5.04
CA ASP A 95 -33.60 0.06 5.87
C ASP A 95 -32.16 0.55 5.72
N GLY A 96 -31.33 -0.15 4.91
CA GLY A 96 -29.95 0.20 4.65
C GLY A 96 -29.00 -0.05 5.83
N LEU A 97 -29.44 -0.78 6.85
CA LEU A 97 -28.66 -0.97 8.07
C LEU A 97 -27.88 -2.28 8.10
N THR A 98 -28.37 -3.33 7.45
CA THR A 98 -27.71 -4.66 7.49
C THR A 98 -27.17 -5.01 6.13
N TYR A 99 -25.87 -5.30 6.09
CA TYR A 99 -25.13 -5.77 4.92
C TYR A 99 -24.78 -7.23 5.14
N THR A 100 -25.25 -8.12 4.25
CA THR A 100 -25.00 -9.56 4.31
C THR A 100 -24.11 -9.95 3.14
N TYR A 101 -22.95 -10.54 3.42
CA TYR A 101 -21.96 -10.98 2.44
C TYR A 101 -21.92 -12.51 2.36
N LYS A 102 -21.83 -13.04 1.15
CA LYS A 102 -21.60 -14.46 0.87
C LYS A 102 -20.12 -14.68 0.64
N ILE A 103 -19.47 -15.35 1.58
CA ILE A 103 -18.04 -15.64 1.53
C ILE A 103 -17.78 -16.80 0.58
N ARG A 104 -16.79 -16.65 -0.28
CA ARG A 104 -16.33 -17.65 -1.24
C ARG A 104 -15.82 -18.89 -0.52
N LYS A 105 -16.38 -20.07 -0.86
CA LYS A 105 -15.96 -21.35 -0.29
C LYS A 105 -14.62 -21.82 -0.88
N GLY A 106 -13.86 -22.56 -0.09
CA GLY A 106 -12.63 -23.21 -0.52
C GLY A 106 -11.42 -22.28 -0.61
N VAL A 107 -11.53 -21.00 -0.25
CA VAL A 107 -10.38 -20.11 -0.11
C VAL A 107 -9.63 -20.48 1.16
N LYS A 108 -8.30 -20.65 1.05
CA LYS A 108 -7.46 -21.11 2.15
C LYS A 108 -6.46 -20.03 2.58
N TRP A 109 -6.01 -20.16 3.82
CA TRP A 109 -4.88 -19.45 4.37
C TRP A 109 -3.58 -20.20 4.08
N TYR A 110 -2.54 -19.47 3.68
CA TYR A 110 -1.21 -20.01 3.40
C TYR A 110 -0.14 -19.19 4.13
N ASP A 111 0.89 -19.86 4.62
CA ASP A 111 2.08 -19.18 5.14
C ASP A 111 3.07 -18.77 4.03
N ALA A 112 4.20 -18.19 4.43
CA ALA A 112 5.25 -17.76 3.51
C ALA A 112 5.89 -18.91 2.72
N ASP A 113 5.82 -20.13 3.21
CA ASP A 113 6.33 -21.33 2.54
C ASP A 113 5.30 -21.97 1.60
N GLY A 114 4.03 -21.52 1.67
CA GLY A 114 2.90 -22.00 0.88
C GLY A 114 2.18 -23.19 1.52
N GLU A 115 2.42 -23.44 2.81
CA GLU A 115 1.70 -24.45 3.59
C GLU A 115 0.30 -23.96 3.97
N GLU A 116 -0.69 -24.86 3.90
CA GLU A 116 -2.09 -24.53 4.18
C GLU A 116 -2.35 -24.46 5.69
N HIS A 117 -3.07 -23.42 6.13
CA HIS A 117 -3.46 -23.17 7.52
C HIS A 117 -4.98 -23.06 7.72
N GLY A 118 -5.76 -23.81 6.96
CA GLY A 118 -7.21 -23.85 7.06
C GLY A 118 -7.92 -22.94 6.06
N GLU A 119 -9.25 -22.93 6.13
CA GLU A 119 -10.13 -22.20 5.23
C GLU A 119 -10.50 -20.83 5.77
N VAL A 120 -10.62 -19.85 4.87
CA VAL A 120 -11.14 -18.52 5.22
C VAL A 120 -12.64 -18.62 5.47
N THR A 121 -13.08 -18.15 6.61
CA THR A 121 -14.48 -18.17 7.02
C THR A 121 -14.99 -16.79 7.41
N ALA A 122 -16.31 -16.66 7.55
CA ALA A 122 -16.95 -15.44 8.06
C ALA A 122 -16.46 -15.09 9.48
N GLN A 123 -16.09 -16.10 10.29
CA GLN A 123 -15.55 -15.87 11.63
C GLN A 123 -14.22 -15.13 11.61
N ASP A 124 -13.40 -15.29 10.58
CA ASP A 124 -12.11 -14.60 10.47
C ASP A 124 -12.26 -13.08 10.32
N PHE A 125 -13.35 -12.61 9.71
CA PHE A 125 -13.70 -11.19 9.65
C PHE A 125 -14.14 -10.64 11.01
N VAL A 126 -14.90 -11.43 11.77
CA VAL A 126 -15.27 -11.08 13.15
C VAL A 126 -14.01 -10.99 14.02
N THR A 127 -13.10 -11.95 13.86
CA THR A 127 -11.81 -11.99 14.56
C THR A 127 -10.96 -10.76 14.21
N GLY A 128 -10.85 -10.40 12.93
CA GLY A 128 -10.08 -9.25 12.48
C GLY A 128 -10.59 -7.94 13.10
N LEU A 129 -11.90 -7.67 13.04
CA LEU A 129 -12.46 -6.46 13.61
C LEU A 129 -12.36 -6.44 15.15
N LYS A 130 -12.54 -7.58 15.81
CA LYS A 130 -12.33 -7.69 17.25
C LYS A 130 -10.89 -7.39 17.64
N HIS A 131 -9.93 -7.96 16.94
CA HIS A 131 -8.50 -7.71 17.15
C HIS A 131 -8.17 -6.22 16.98
N ALA A 132 -8.67 -5.59 15.90
CA ALA A 132 -8.50 -4.16 15.68
C ALA A 132 -9.06 -3.30 16.82
N ALA A 133 -10.23 -3.67 17.36
CA ALA A 133 -10.86 -2.98 18.48
C ALA A 133 -10.08 -3.17 19.80
N ASP A 134 -9.67 -4.40 20.12
CA ASP A 134 -8.90 -4.73 21.32
C ASP A 134 -7.52 -4.04 21.34
N LYS A 135 -6.86 -3.99 20.19
CA LYS A 135 -5.55 -3.31 20.02
C LYS A 135 -5.67 -1.80 19.83
N LYS A 136 -6.89 -1.23 19.81
CA LYS A 136 -7.14 0.20 19.58
C LYS A 136 -6.49 0.71 18.29
N SER A 137 -6.79 0.02 17.21
CA SER A 137 -6.27 0.30 15.85
C SER A 137 -6.25 1.79 15.52
N GLU A 138 -5.17 2.25 14.87
CA GLU A 138 -5.08 3.60 14.29
C GLU A 138 -6.13 3.85 13.21
N SER A 139 -6.67 2.78 12.59
CA SER A 139 -7.69 2.83 11.54
C SER A 139 -9.13 2.80 12.06
N LEU A 140 -9.36 2.67 13.37
CA LEU A 140 -10.72 2.69 13.96
C LEU A 140 -11.58 3.87 13.49
N PRO A 141 -11.06 5.11 13.32
CA PRO A 141 -11.89 6.23 12.84
C PRO A 141 -12.60 5.97 11.50
N LEU A 142 -12.15 5.02 10.69
CA LEU A 142 -12.82 4.66 9.43
C LEU A 142 -14.16 3.95 9.66
N VAL A 143 -14.31 3.22 10.74
CA VAL A 143 -15.47 2.34 11.03
C VAL A 143 -16.20 2.70 12.32
N GLN A 144 -15.58 3.47 13.21
CA GLN A 144 -16.26 4.06 14.38
C GLN A 144 -17.41 4.96 13.93
N GLY A 145 -18.52 4.93 14.67
CA GLY A 145 -19.75 5.60 14.29
C GLY A 145 -20.55 4.87 13.20
N SER A 146 -19.96 3.93 12.46
CA SER A 146 -20.62 3.13 11.43
C SER A 146 -21.14 1.81 11.99
N VAL A 147 -20.26 0.97 12.50
CA VAL A 147 -20.63 -0.37 13.00
C VAL A 147 -21.32 -0.25 14.36
N LYS A 148 -22.52 -0.82 14.47
CA LYS A 148 -23.33 -0.79 15.70
C LYS A 148 -22.54 -1.34 16.89
N GLY A 149 -22.55 -0.63 18.01
CA GLY A 149 -21.93 -1.07 19.27
C GLY A 149 -20.40 -1.04 19.29
N LEU A 150 -19.72 -0.79 18.17
CA LEU A 150 -18.24 -0.78 18.12
C LEU A 150 -17.64 0.31 19.00
N ASP A 151 -18.22 1.52 18.98
CA ASP A 151 -17.75 2.64 19.82
C ASP A 151 -17.89 2.32 21.30
N ASP A 152 -19.01 1.73 21.71
CA ASP A 152 -19.25 1.36 23.09
C ASP A 152 -18.31 0.24 23.56
N TYR A 153 -17.95 -0.68 22.67
CA TYR A 153 -16.95 -1.71 22.95
C TYR A 153 -15.55 -1.09 23.14
N VAL A 154 -15.11 -0.27 22.19
CA VAL A 154 -13.79 0.41 22.26
C VAL A 154 -13.65 1.30 23.47
N GLN A 155 -14.76 1.93 23.92
CA GLN A 155 -14.82 2.75 25.13
C GLN A 155 -14.97 1.96 26.43
N GLY A 156 -15.13 0.64 26.35
CA GLY A 156 -15.32 -0.25 27.52
C GLY A 156 -16.70 -0.17 28.17
N LYS A 157 -17.70 0.43 27.48
CA LYS A 157 -19.10 0.46 27.97
C LYS A 157 -19.78 -0.89 27.84
N ILE A 158 -19.41 -1.66 26.82
CA ILE A 158 -19.76 -3.08 26.68
C ILE A 158 -18.46 -3.87 26.60
N THR A 159 -18.47 -5.09 27.15
CA THR A 159 -17.29 -5.99 27.20
C THR A 159 -17.46 -7.24 26.36
N ASP A 160 -18.69 -7.54 25.97
CA ASP A 160 -19.01 -8.67 25.11
C ASP A 160 -19.05 -8.23 23.64
N PHE A 161 -18.07 -8.67 22.85
CA PHE A 161 -17.95 -8.34 21.43
C PHE A 161 -19.12 -8.87 20.59
N SER A 162 -19.86 -9.88 21.07
CA SER A 162 -21.05 -10.38 20.38
C SER A 162 -22.17 -9.32 20.25
N GLN A 163 -22.11 -8.23 21.01
CA GLN A 163 -23.03 -7.09 20.92
C GLN A 163 -22.62 -6.07 19.84
N VAL A 164 -21.44 -6.25 19.25
CA VAL A 164 -20.98 -5.42 18.12
C VAL A 164 -21.64 -5.93 16.84
N GLY A 165 -22.01 -5.01 15.96
CA GLY A 165 -22.74 -5.27 14.72
C GLY A 165 -21.89 -5.95 13.63
N VAL A 166 -21.15 -7.00 13.99
CA VAL A 166 -20.47 -7.91 13.06
C VAL A 166 -20.73 -9.32 13.51
N LYS A 167 -21.16 -10.21 12.61
CA LYS A 167 -21.55 -11.57 12.96
C LYS A 167 -21.29 -12.55 11.84
N ALA A 168 -20.63 -13.65 12.13
CA ALA A 168 -20.67 -14.87 11.32
C ALA A 168 -22.01 -15.59 11.59
N VAL A 169 -22.89 -15.60 10.60
CA VAL A 169 -24.19 -16.30 10.67
C VAL A 169 -23.98 -17.80 10.52
N ASP A 170 -23.11 -18.15 9.60
CA ASP A 170 -22.53 -19.46 9.36
C ASP A 170 -21.10 -19.27 8.81
N ASP A 171 -20.40 -20.35 8.46
CA ASP A 171 -19.00 -20.28 7.99
C ASP A 171 -18.81 -19.39 6.75
N TYR A 172 -19.85 -19.18 5.94
CA TYR A 172 -19.79 -18.46 4.67
C TYR A 172 -20.81 -17.32 4.55
N THR A 173 -21.43 -16.92 5.66
CA THR A 173 -22.34 -15.78 5.70
C THR A 173 -21.93 -14.82 6.79
N LEU A 174 -21.48 -13.62 6.37
CA LEU A 174 -21.07 -12.53 7.26
C LEU A 174 -22.10 -11.41 7.21
N GLU A 175 -22.50 -10.90 8.37
CA GLU A 175 -23.36 -9.73 8.49
C GLU A 175 -22.66 -8.59 9.22
N TYR A 176 -22.81 -7.36 8.66
CA TYR A 176 -22.56 -6.11 9.37
C TYR A 176 -23.86 -5.37 9.61
N THR A 177 -24.07 -4.91 10.83
CA THR A 177 -25.17 -4.01 11.20
C THR A 177 -24.60 -2.63 11.51
N LEU A 178 -25.14 -1.60 10.84
CA LEU A 178 -24.71 -0.23 10.98
C LEU A 178 -25.61 0.57 11.93
N ASN A 179 -25.07 1.67 12.48
CA ASN A 179 -25.84 2.62 13.31
C ASN A 179 -26.80 3.47 12.47
N LYS A 180 -26.47 3.70 11.19
CA LYS A 180 -27.25 4.48 10.23
C LYS A 180 -26.98 3.97 8.81
N PRO A 181 -27.87 4.22 7.84
CA PRO A 181 -27.61 3.85 6.47
C PRO A 181 -26.38 4.59 5.91
N GLU A 182 -25.45 3.84 5.30
CA GLU A 182 -24.26 4.38 4.63
C GLU A 182 -24.13 3.77 3.25
N THR A 183 -24.53 4.49 2.21
CA THR A 183 -24.51 4.01 0.81
C THR A 183 -23.08 3.69 0.31
N PHE A 184 -22.06 4.25 0.99
CA PHE A 184 -20.65 4.03 0.70
C PHE A 184 -20.00 2.96 1.61
N TRP A 185 -20.76 2.25 2.43
CA TRP A 185 -20.22 1.23 3.36
C TRP A 185 -19.32 0.22 2.65
N ASN A 186 -19.73 -0.28 1.48
CA ASN A 186 -18.94 -1.25 0.73
C ASN A 186 -17.54 -0.74 0.38
N SER A 187 -17.33 0.55 0.18
CA SER A 187 -15.99 1.08 -0.06
C SER A 187 -15.08 0.98 1.16
N LYS A 188 -15.64 0.90 2.38
CA LYS A 188 -14.84 0.69 3.60
C LYS A 188 -14.30 -0.73 3.70
N THR A 189 -15.00 -1.72 3.11
CA THR A 189 -14.58 -3.13 3.18
C THR A 189 -13.31 -3.45 2.39
N THR A 190 -12.81 -2.50 1.60
CA THR A 190 -11.50 -2.60 0.94
C THR A 190 -10.34 -2.13 1.82
N ASN A 191 -10.62 -1.73 3.08
CA ASN A 191 -9.58 -1.29 4.01
C ASN A 191 -9.16 -2.41 4.97
N GLY A 192 -7.88 -2.47 5.27
CA GLY A 192 -7.27 -3.52 6.10
C GLY A 192 -7.93 -3.73 7.47
N ILE A 193 -8.52 -2.69 8.09
CA ILE A 193 -9.23 -2.84 9.37
C ILE A 193 -10.44 -3.80 9.29
N LEU A 194 -11.00 -4.01 8.10
CA LEU A 194 -12.11 -4.94 7.84
C LEU A 194 -11.67 -6.21 7.12
N PHE A 195 -10.37 -6.46 7.01
CA PHE A 195 -9.84 -7.71 6.45
C PHE A 195 -9.92 -8.85 7.44
N PRO A 196 -10.04 -10.09 6.97
CA PRO A 196 -10.09 -11.26 7.84
C PRO A 196 -8.72 -11.55 8.46
N ILE A 197 -8.71 -12.15 9.63
CA ILE A 197 -7.53 -12.77 10.27
C ILE A 197 -7.92 -14.19 10.68
N SER A 198 -7.12 -15.17 10.26
CA SER A 198 -7.31 -16.55 10.73
C SER A 198 -7.36 -16.61 12.26
N THR A 199 -8.48 -17.06 12.79
CA THR A 199 -8.74 -17.11 14.24
C THR A 199 -7.71 -17.98 14.95
N GLU A 200 -7.40 -19.14 14.38
CA GLU A 200 -6.45 -20.09 14.98
C GLU A 200 -5.03 -19.56 14.91
N PHE A 201 -4.64 -18.95 13.77
CA PHE A 201 -3.32 -18.41 13.61
C PHE A 201 -3.07 -17.22 14.55
N LEU A 202 -4.02 -16.27 14.64
CA LEU A 202 -3.93 -15.16 15.59
C LEU A 202 -3.76 -15.67 17.03
N LYS A 203 -4.54 -16.68 17.42
CA LYS A 203 -4.41 -17.29 18.75
C LYS A 203 -3.04 -17.94 18.97
N SER A 204 -2.48 -18.58 17.94
CA SER A 204 -1.17 -19.23 18.01
C SER A 204 0.00 -18.23 18.10
N LYS A 205 -0.12 -17.10 17.41
CA LYS A 205 0.92 -16.06 17.36
C LYS A 205 0.83 -15.08 18.53
N GLY A 206 -0.35 -14.79 19.03
CA GLY A 206 -0.55 -13.83 20.11
C GLY A 206 0.07 -12.47 19.79
N GLU A 207 1.01 -12.00 20.61
CA GLU A 207 1.70 -10.71 20.42
C GLU A 207 2.70 -10.73 19.26
N ASP A 208 3.07 -11.89 18.72
CA ASP A 208 3.98 -12.01 17.59
C ASP A 208 3.25 -11.90 16.23
N PHE A 209 1.92 -11.74 16.24
CA PHE A 209 1.16 -11.47 15.00
C PHE A 209 1.55 -10.12 14.41
N GLY A 210 1.88 -10.10 13.12
CA GLY A 210 2.17 -8.87 12.39
C GLY A 210 3.54 -8.25 12.69
N GLN A 211 4.53 -9.01 13.16
CA GLN A 211 5.90 -8.50 13.35
C GLN A 211 6.49 -7.99 12.02
N PRO A 212 7.09 -6.78 11.98
CA PRO A 212 7.38 -6.06 10.74
C PRO A 212 8.41 -6.71 9.82
N ASN A 213 9.30 -7.55 10.36
CA ASN A 213 10.38 -8.19 9.59
C ASN A 213 10.28 -9.72 9.60
N ASP A 214 9.14 -10.26 10.01
CA ASP A 214 8.89 -11.70 10.05
C ASP A 214 7.76 -12.07 9.09
N VAL A 215 8.13 -12.63 7.93
CA VAL A 215 7.15 -13.09 6.92
C VAL A 215 6.24 -14.21 7.43
N LYS A 216 6.63 -14.89 8.52
CA LYS A 216 5.84 -15.93 9.18
C LYS A 216 4.92 -15.38 10.26
N SER A 217 4.85 -14.06 10.44
CA SER A 217 3.99 -13.42 11.43
C SER A 217 2.56 -13.16 10.93
N ILE A 218 2.30 -13.33 9.63
CA ILE A 218 0.98 -13.22 8.99
C ILE A 218 0.76 -14.40 8.04
N LEU A 219 -0.50 -14.65 7.71
CA LEU A 219 -0.89 -15.57 6.64
C LEU A 219 -1.36 -14.79 5.41
N SER A 220 -1.35 -15.48 4.28
CA SER A 220 -1.83 -14.99 2.98
C SER A 220 -3.07 -15.77 2.54
N ASN A 221 -4.07 -15.08 1.99
CA ASN A 221 -5.20 -15.66 1.28
C ASN A 221 -5.34 -15.04 -0.13
N GLY A 222 -4.46 -14.11 -0.45
CA GLY A 222 -4.44 -13.31 -1.66
C GLY A 222 -3.56 -13.87 -2.77
N PRO A 223 -3.33 -13.05 -3.83
CA PRO A 223 -2.67 -13.47 -5.07
C PRO A 223 -1.17 -13.79 -4.92
N PHE A 224 -0.53 -13.30 -3.86
CA PHE A 224 0.89 -13.52 -3.60
C PHE A 224 1.16 -14.02 -2.18
N LEU A 225 2.30 -14.66 -2.00
CA LEU A 225 2.91 -15.01 -0.71
C LEU A 225 4.06 -14.03 -0.44
N LEU A 226 4.17 -13.54 0.80
CA LEU A 226 5.28 -12.69 1.23
C LEU A 226 6.50 -13.57 1.52
N LYS A 227 7.48 -13.60 0.62
CA LYS A 227 8.64 -14.50 0.71
C LYS A 227 9.79 -13.96 1.51
N SER A 228 10.05 -12.67 1.40
CA SER A 228 11.10 -12.04 2.20
C SER A 228 10.83 -10.57 2.42
N ILE A 229 11.31 -10.08 3.55
CA ILE A 229 11.35 -8.67 3.91
C ILE A 229 12.68 -8.38 4.58
N THR A 230 13.48 -7.52 3.97
CA THR A 230 14.77 -7.09 4.49
C THR A 230 14.75 -5.58 4.63
N SER A 231 14.78 -5.11 5.88
CA SER A 231 14.70 -3.68 6.21
C SER A 231 15.69 -2.86 5.39
N LYS A 232 15.22 -1.75 4.83
CA LYS A 232 15.97 -0.83 3.97
C LYS A 232 16.70 -1.51 2.81
N SER A 233 16.16 -2.60 2.30
CA SER A 233 16.73 -3.34 1.18
C SER A 233 15.65 -3.79 0.21
N SER A 234 14.82 -4.78 0.56
CA SER A 234 13.82 -5.30 -0.37
C SER A 234 12.66 -6.01 0.32
N VAL A 235 11.54 -6.05 -0.40
CA VAL A 235 10.38 -6.91 -0.11
C VAL A 235 10.11 -7.74 -1.35
N VAL A 236 9.97 -9.06 -1.20
CA VAL A 236 9.74 -9.99 -2.32
C VAL A 236 8.47 -10.77 -2.07
N PHE A 237 7.65 -10.82 -3.10
CA PHE A 237 6.43 -11.60 -3.16
C PHE A 237 6.53 -12.61 -4.31
N GLU A 238 6.04 -13.82 -4.10
CA GLU A 238 5.89 -14.83 -5.14
C GLU A 238 4.40 -15.13 -5.36
N LYS A 239 4.05 -15.46 -6.59
CA LYS A 239 2.69 -15.87 -6.95
C LYS A 239 2.20 -17.00 -6.04
N ASN A 240 0.99 -16.86 -5.54
CA ASN A 240 0.29 -17.92 -4.83
C ASN A 240 -0.40 -18.83 -5.86
N ASP A 241 0.18 -19.97 -6.17
CA ASP A 241 -0.39 -20.94 -7.12
C ASP A 241 -1.69 -21.60 -6.61
N ASN A 242 -2.01 -21.41 -5.34
CA ASN A 242 -3.24 -21.91 -4.72
C ASN A 242 -4.32 -20.81 -4.59
N TYR A 243 -4.05 -19.60 -5.06
CA TYR A 243 -5.02 -18.50 -5.03
C TYR A 243 -6.29 -18.86 -5.82
N TRP A 244 -7.45 -18.48 -5.30
CA TRP A 244 -8.74 -18.83 -5.91
C TRP A 244 -8.91 -18.28 -7.33
N ASP A 245 -8.36 -17.11 -7.61
CA ASP A 245 -8.37 -16.46 -8.94
C ASP A 245 -7.00 -16.45 -9.63
N LYS A 246 -6.18 -17.47 -9.39
CA LYS A 246 -4.81 -17.59 -9.92
C LYS A 246 -4.69 -17.46 -11.44
N LYS A 247 -5.78 -17.72 -12.19
CA LYS A 247 -5.80 -17.59 -13.66
C LYS A 247 -5.66 -16.12 -14.10
N ASN A 248 -6.04 -15.17 -13.27
CA ASN A 248 -5.92 -13.73 -13.50
C ASN A 248 -4.64 -13.13 -12.91
N VAL A 249 -3.82 -13.92 -12.22
CA VAL A 249 -2.51 -13.50 -11.71
C VAL A 249 -1.43 -13.84 -12.73
N HIS A 250 -0.93 -12.81 -13.43
CA HIS A 250 0.03 -12.96 -14.54
C HIS A 250 1.48 -12.63 -14.15
N LEU A 251 1.70 -12.17 -12.92
CA LEU A 251 3.03 -11.91 -12.38
C LEU A 251 3.49 -13.14 -11.59
N LYS A 252 4.74 -13.53 -11.79
CA LYS A 252 5.38 -14.61 -11.01
C LYS A 252 6.00 -14.09 -9.73
N GLU A 253 6.63 -12.94 -9.82
CA GLU A 253 7.31 -12.28 -8.72
C GLU A 253 7.00 -10.77 -8.73
N VAL A 254 6.84 -10.21 -7.53
CA VAL A 254 6.83 -8.76 -7.29
C VAL A 254 7.97 -8.45 -6.34
N LYS A 255 8.85 -7.52 -6.74
CA LYS A 255 9.97 -7.09 -5.91
C LYS A 255 9.94 -5.58 -5.70
N TYR A 256 9.90 -5.17 -4.45
CA TYR A 256 10.12 -3.78 -4.07
C TYR A 256 11.54 -3.60 -3.56
N THR A 257 12.24 -2.61 -4.09
CA THR A 257 13.60 -2.22 -3.66
C THR A 257 13.51 -0.95 -2.83
N TYR A 258 14.26 -0.88 -1.74
CA TYR A 258 14.26 0.33 -0.91
C TYR A 258 14.85 1.53 -1.65
N TYR A 259 14.15 2.65 -1.54
CA TYR A 259 14.56 3.94 -2.11
C TYR A 259 14.40 5.03 -1.06
N ASP A 260 15.50 5.67 -0.67
CA ASP A 260 15.53 6.67 0.39
C ASP A 260 15.09 8.09 -0.05
N GLY A 261 14.79 8.27 -1.34
CA GLY A 261 14.37 9.56 -1.90
C GLY A 261 15.52 10.51 -2.24
N SER A 262 16.78 10.14 -1.99
CA SER A 262 17.92 11.05 -2.15
C SER A 262 18.32 11.28 -3.62
N ASP A 263 18.21 10.27 -4.48
CA ASP A 263 18.56 10.32 -5.90
C ASP A 263 17.36 10.04 -6.80
N GLN A 264 16.63 11.10 -7.19
CA GLN A 264 15.46 10.98 -8.07
C GLN A 264 15.83 10.44 -9.47
N ASP A 265 17.04 10.69 -9.93
CA ASP A 265 17.53 10.22 -11.24
C ASP A 265 17.75 8.70 -11.25
N SER A 266 17.96 8.08 -10.08
CA SER A 266 18.15 6.62 -9.95
C SER A 266 16.92 5.82 -10.38
N LEU A 267 15.72 6.39 -10.24
CA LEU A 267 14.49 5.71 -10.66
C LEU A 267 14.41 5.51 -12.17
N ALA A 268 14.76 6.56 -12.93
CA ALA A 268 14.79 6.48 -14.38
C ALA A 268 15.94 5.57 -14.88
N ARG A 269 17.10 5.56 -14.18
CA ARG A 269 18.18 4.60 -14.48
C ARG A 269 17.72 3.16 -14.24
N GLY A 270 17.14 2.86 -13.08
CA GLY A 270 16.63 1.50 -12.76
C GLY A 270 15.58 1.02 -13.75
N PHE A 271 14.71 1.90 -14.27
CA PHE A 271 13.81 1.59 -15.37
C PHE A 271 14.58 1.29 -16.68
N SER A 272 15.56 2.12 -17.04
CA SER A 272 16.38 1.92 -18.24
C SER A 272 17.16 0.61 -18.22
N ASP A 273 17.60 0.19 -17.04
CA ASP A 273 18.41 -1.01 -16.82
C ASP A 273 17.55 -2.27 -16.62
N GLY A 274 16.21 -2.13 -16.62
CA GLY A 274 15.26 -3.24 -16.44
C GLY A 274 15.09 -3.69 -15.00
N ALA A 275 15.67 -2.99 -14.02
CA ALA A 275 15.48 -3.29 -12.58
C ALA A 275 14.07 -2.92 -12.10
N TYR A 276 13.45 -1.94 -12.72
CA TYR A 276 12.09 -1.48 -12.41
C TYR A 276 11.18 -1.58 -13.64
N THR A 277 9.97 -2.06 -13.44
CA THR A 277 8.94 -2.15 -14.48
C THR A 277 8.31 -0.79 -14.79
N LYS A 278 8.35 0.11 -13.81
CA LYS A 278 7.93 1.51 -13.96
C LYS A 278 8.87 2.42 -13.17
N ALA A 279 8.88 3.71 -13.51
CA ALA A 279 9.57 4.71 -12.72
C ALA A 279 8.74 5.98 -12.61
N ARG A 280 8.80 6.64 -11.45
CA ARG A 280 8.28 7.99 -11.32
C ARG A 280 9.31 8.95 -11.92
N LEU A 281 8.88 9.76 -12.87
CA LEU A 281 9.69 10.84 -13.42
C LEU A 281 9.33 12.15 -12.69
N PHE A 282 10.36 12.83 -12.19
CA PHE A 282 10.19 14.09 -11.47
C PHE A 282 10.56 15.24 -12.40
N PRO A 283 9.64 16.19 -12.67
CA PRO A 283 9.92 17.33 -13.55
C PRO A 283 11.05 18.25 -13.06
N VAL A 284 11.44 18.11 -11.79
CA VAL A 284 12.54 18.87 -11.17
C VAL A 284 13.88 18.13 -11.17
N SER A 285 13.90 16.88 -11.63
CA SER A 285 15.14 16.09 -11.69
C SER A 285 16.06 16.57 -12.81
N SER A 286 17.36 16.38 -12.63
CA SER A 286 18.37 16.86 -13.58
C SER A 286 18.31 16.14 -14.93
N ASN A 287 17.83 14.90 -14.96
CA ASN A 287 17.71 14.08 -16.15
C ASN A 287 16.34 14.15 -16.85
N PHE A 288 15.39 14.96 -16.33
CA PHE A 288 14.00 15.01 -16.82
C PHE A 288 13.92 15.12 -18.34
N ALA A 289 14.51 16.16 -18.94
CA ALA A 289 14.43 16.40 -20.37
C ALA A 289 15.05 15.26 -21.22
N THR A 290 16.08 14.61 -20.71
CA THR A 290 16.73 13.48 -21.40
C THR A 290 15.85 12.24 -21.38
N VAL A 291 15.27 11.94 -20.22
CA VAL A 291 14.37 10.79 -20.03
C VAL A 291 13.06 11.00 -20.80
N GLU A 292 12.47 12.19 -20.72
CA GLU A 292 11.28 12.57 -21.46
C GLU A 292 11.46 12.37 -22.97
N LYS A 293 12.58 12.85 -23.52
CA LYS A 293 12.89 12.67 -24.94
C LYS A 293 13.08 11.21 -25.33
N LYS A 294 13.74 10.41 -24.48
CA LYS A 294 14.06 9.00 -24.76
C LYS A 294 12.81 8.10 -24.70
N TYR A 295 11.92 8.36 -23.73
CA TYR A 295 10.76 7.52 -23.43
C TYR A 295 9.43 8.22 -23.71
N LYS A 296 9.40 9.14 -24.66
CA LYS A 296 8.24 9.99 -24.97
C LYS A 296 6.93 9.23 -25.08
N ASP A 297 6.95 8.05 -25.70
CA ASP A 297 5.76 7.24 -25.96
C ASP A 297 5.36 6.35 -24.77
N ASP A 298 6.23 6.22 -23.76
CA ASP A 298 6.03 5.43 -22.56
C ASP A 298 5.69 6.31 -21.32
N ILE A 299 5.73 7.64 -21.47
CA ILE A 299 5.41 8.57 -20.40
C ILE A 299 3.92 8.89 -20.42
N PHE A 300 3.28 8.74 -19.27
CA PHE A 300 1.91 9.15 -19.08
C PHE A 300 1.76 9.94 -17.78
N THR A 301 0.82 10.88 -17.79
CA THR A 301 0.47 11.65 -16.62
C THR A 301 -0.71 10.98 -15.92
N THR A 302 -0.56 10.65 -14.66
CA THR A 302 -1.68 10.14 -13.85
C THR A 302 -2.65 11.27 -13.52
N PRO A 303 -3.94 10.99 -13.34
CA PRO A 303 -4.87 11.97 -12.79
C PRO A 303 -4.37 12.55 -11.46
N ALA A 304 -4.78 13.77 -11.14
CA ALA A 304 -4.48 14.37 -9.85
C ALA A 304 -4.95 13.45 -8.73
N GLY A 305 -4.06 13.19 -7.76
CA GLY A 305 -4.39 12.36 -6.61
C GLY A 305 -5.52 12.94 -5.76
N SER A 306 -6.10 12.11 -4.92
CA SER A 306 -7.17 12.49 -3.98
C SER A 306 -6.68 13.35 -2.80
N GLY A 307 -5.36 13.46 -2.61
CA GLY A 307 -4.76 14.25 -1.54
C GLY A 307 -4.65 15.73 -1.88
N VAL A 308 -4.77 16.58 -0.86
CA VAL A 308 -4.51 18.02 -0.93
C VAL A 308 -3.46 18.37 0.12
N ALA A 309 -2.35 18.96 -0.31
CA ALA A 309 -1.35 19.50 0.61
C ALA A 309 -1.80 20.89 1.11
N VAL A 310 -1.85 21.06 2.43
CA VAL A 310 -2.31 22.30 3.08
C VAL A 310 -1.30 22.79 4.10
N LEU A 311 -1.18 24.11 4.24
CA LEU A 311 -0.52 24.73 5.38
C LEU A 311 -1.57 24.95 6.47
N GLY A 312 -1.45 24.19 7.56
CA GLY A 312 -2.33 24.30 8.72
C GLY A 312 -1.72 25.11 9.86
N PHE A 313 -2.54 25.89 10.57
CA PHE A 313 -2.15 26.53 11.82
C PHE A 313 -2.71 25.72 13.00
N ASN A 314 -1.84 25.24 13.89
CA ASN A 314 -2.28 24.60 15.13
C ASN A 314 -2.79 25.67 16.12
N LEU A 315 -4.11 25.85 16.20
CA LEU A 315 -4.75 26.85 17.04
C LEU A 315 -4.82 26.44 18.51
N ASP A 316 -4.73 25.15 18.80
CA ASP A 316 -4.78 24.61 20.17
C ASP A 316 -3.55 23.75 20.48
N ARG A 317 -2.39 24.37 20.37
CA ARG A 317 -1.11 23.71 20.64
C ARG A 317 -0.97 23.37 22.12
N GLN A 318 -0.81 22.11 22.45
CA GLN A 318 -0.66 21.59 23.80
C GLN A 318 0.79 21.49 24.26
N SER A 319 1.76 21.37 23.33
CA SER A 319 3.17 21.20 23.66
C SER A 319 4.08 21.99 22.73
N TYR A 320 5.16 22.53 23.28
CA TYR A 320 6.24 23.23 22.58
C TYR A 320 7.56 22.42 22.57
N ASN A 321 7.55 21.15 23.00
CA ASN A 321 8.76 20.34 23.21
C ASN A 321 9.67 20.24 21.98
N HIS A 322 9.08 20.19 20.78
CA HIS A 322 9.79 20.10 19.51
C HIS A 322 9.94 21.45 18.79
N THR A 323 9.99 22.55 19.53
CA THR A 323 10.17 23.88 18.98
C THR A 323 11.35 24.61 19.63
N ALA A 324 11.81 25.68 18.96
CA ALA A 324 12.82 26.57 19.53
C ALA A 324 12.28 27.47 20.66
N LYS A 325 10.95 27.50 20.91
CA LYS A 325 10.32 28.35 21.93
C LYS A 325 10.52 27.74 23.32
N LYS A 326 11.38 28.36 24.12
CA LYS A 326 11.76 27.86 25.46
C LYS A 326 11.08 28.59 26.59
N SER A 327 11.05 29.94 26.54
CA SER A 327 10.42 30.77 27.60
C SER A 327 8.90 30.83 27.48
N ASP A 328 8.23 31.06 28.59
CA ASP A 328 6.77 31.20 28.61
C ASP A 328 6.31 32.46 27.87
N ALA A 329 7.12 33.51 27.85
CA ALA A 329 6.87 34.70 27.05
C ALA A 329 6.85 34.41 25.56
N GLU A 330 7.81 33.62 25.03
CA GLU A 330 7.83 33.20 23.63
C GLU A 330 6.66 32.31 23.27
N LYS A 331 6.30 31.36 24.14
CA LYS A 331 5.16 30.44 23.94
C LYS A 331 3.85 31.24 23.89
N SER A 332 3.65 32.15 24.85
CA SER A 332 2.47 33.03 24.95
C SER A 332 2.35 33.93 23.73
N SER A 333 3.44 34.60 23.35
CA SER A 333 3.49 35.50 22.18
C SER A 333 3.18 34.72 20.89
N THR A 334 3.75 33.50 20.74
CA THR A 334 3.47 32.64 19.59
C THR A 334 2.00 32.23 19.54
N LYS A 335 1.42 31.81 20.65
CA LYS A 335 -0.02 31.47 20.74
C LYS A 335 -0.90 32.65 20.37
N LYS A 336 -0.60 33.85 20.90
CA LYS A 336 -1.34 35.09 20.59
C LYS A 336 -1.28 35.41 19.09
N ALA A 337 -0.11 35.29 18.46
CA ALA A 337 0.05 35.55 17.03
C ALA A 337 -0.76 34.56 16.20
N ILE A 338 -0.66 33.24 16.48
CA ILE A 338 -1.37 32.18 15.73
C ILE A 338 -2.89 32.31 15.91
N LEU A 339 -3.39 32.73 17.07
CA LEU A 339 -4.82 32.95 17.30
C LEU A 339 -5.35 34.21 16.60
N ASN A 340 -4.48 35.16 16.26
CA ASN A 340 -4.88 36.35 15.52
C ASN A 340 -5.22 36.00 14.06
N LYS A 341 -6.44 36.29 13.60
CA LYS A 341 -6.92 36.04 12.25
C LYS A 341 -6.10 36.77 11.21
N ASP A 342 -5.79 38.07 11.47
CA ASP A 342 -5.09 38.90 10.48
C ASP A 342 -3.65 38.42 10.27
N PHE A 343 -3.00 37.94 11.35
CA PHE A 343 -1.68 37.29 11.23
C PHE A 343 -1.73 36.09 10.34
N ARG A 344 -2.70 35.19 10.52
CA ARG A 344 -2.85 34.01 9.68
C ARG A 344 -3.13 34.36 8.20
N GLN A 345 -3.98 35.36 7.97
CA GLN A 345 -4.26 35.88 6.63
C GLN A 345 -3.01 36.49 5.99
N ALA A 346 -2.23 37.29 6.74
CA ALA A 346 -0.99 37.86 6.27
C ALA A 346 0.00 36.77 5.81
N VAL A 347 0.18 35.72 6.61
CA VAL A 347 1.02 34.54 6.21
C VAL A 347 0.50 33.88 4.93
N THR A 348 -0.82 33.72 4.82
CA THR A 348 -1.45 33.10 3.64
C THR A 348 -1.22 33.93 2.37
N PHE A 349 -1.35 35.26 2.46
CA PHE A 349 -1.11 36.17 1.32
C PHE A 349 0.36 36.33 0.97
N ALA A 350 1.26 36.19 1.95
CA ALA A 350 2.71 36.26 1.72
C ALA A 350 3.24 35.00 1.02
N LEU A 351 2.53 33.87 1.10
CA LEU A 351 2.95 32.61 0.50
C LEU A 351 2.70 32.62 -1.02
N ASN A 352 3.78 32.64 -1.81
CA ASN A 352 3.70 32.40 -3.24
C ASN A 352 3.53 30.90 -3.52
N ARG A 353 2.28 30.46 -3.63
CA ARG A 353 1.94 29.04 -3.83
C ARG A 353 2.41 28.49 -5.16
N GLU A 354 2.50 29.32 -6.21
CA GLU A 354 2.98 28.91 -7.52
C GLU A 354 4.49 28.61 -7.48
N ASN A 355 5.28 29.48 -6.86
CA ASN A 355 6.70 29.23 -6.66
C ASN A 355 6.96 27.99 -5.79
N TYR A 356 6.16 27.79 -4.73
CA TYR A 356 6.25 26.58 -3.92
C TYR A 356 5.90 25.32 -4.73
N SER A 357 4.81 25.36 -5.49
CA SER A 357 4.39 24.26 -6.35
C SER A 357 5.45 23.97 -7.44
N ALA A 358 6.08 25.00 -8.00
CA ALA A 358 7.12 24.83 -9.01
C ALA A 358 8.37 24.09 -8.50
N GLN A 359 8.70 24.25 -7.21
CA GLN A 359 9.80 23.50 -6.59
C GLN A 359 9.51 22.02 -6.42
N LEU A 360 8.24 21.63 -6.31
CA LEU A 360 7.81 20.24 -6.12
C LEU A 360 7.45 19.55 -7.44
N ASN A 361 6.76 20.27 -8.33
CA ASN A 361 6.10 19.70 -9.49
C ASN A 361 6.75 20.16 -10.82
N GLY A 362 7.77 21.03 -10.77
CA GLY A 362 8.29 21.71 -11.97
C GLY A 362 7.41 22.87 -12.42
N LYS A 363 7.95 23.77 -13.22
CA LYS A 363 7.28 25.01 -13.63
C LYS A 363 6.00 24.75 -14.45
N GLU A 364 6.03 23.73 -15.30
CA GLU A 364 4.92 23.37 -16.18
C GLU A 364 3.68 22.93 -15.40
N PHE A 365 3.88 22.15 -14.33
CA PHE A 365 2.80 21.60 -13.50
C PHE A 365 2.47 22.47 -12.28
N ALA A 366 3.20 23.56 -12.06
CA ALA A 366 3.05 24.38 -10.86
C ALA A 366 1.62 24.93 -10.70
N LYS A 367 1.16 25.66 -11.70
CA LYS A 367 -0.17 26.30 -11.68
C LYS A 367 -1.34 25.31 -11.71
N PRO A 368 -1.33 24.28 -12.58
CA PRO A 368 -2.37 23.26 -12.60
C PRO A 368 -2.52 22.48 -11.28
N ALA A 369 -1.45 22.36 -10.49
CA ALA A 369 -1.46 21.65 -9.21
C ALA A 369 -2.09 22.45 -8.05
N ILE A 370 -2.27 23.79 -8.20
CA ILE A 370 -2.83 24.65 -7.15
C ILE A 370 -4.34 24.48 -7.08
N ARG A 371 -4.87 24.32 -5.86
CA ARG A 371 -6.29 24.23 -5.57
C ARG A 371 -6.67 25.25 -4.50
N ASN A 372 -7.90 25.75 -4.57
CA ASN A 372 -8.51 26.63 -3.55
C ASN A 372 -9.54 25.90 -2.69
N THR A 373 -9.68 24.59 -2.90
CA THR A 373 -10.61 23.73 -2.18
C THR A 373 -9.85 22.80 -1.23
N TYR A 374 -10.48 22.49 -0.11
CA TYR A 374 -9.95 21.50 0.83
C TYR A 374 -10.18 20.07 0.34
N THR A 375 -11.23 19.85 -0.45
CA THR A 375 -11.58 18.57 -1.03
C THR A 375 -11.01 18.49 -2.45
N ALA A 376 -10.34 17.39 -2.76
CA ALA A 376 -9.81 17.17 -4.10
C ALA A 376 -10.95 16.95 -5.11
N PRO A 377 -10.78 17.40 -6.38
CA PRO A 377 -11.81 17.25 -7.41
C PRO A 377 -12.22 15.81 -7.71
N ALA A 378 -11.36 14.84 -7.39
CA ALA A 378 -11.68 13.42 -7.52
C ALA A 378 -12.84 12.95 -6.62
N PHE A 379 -13.13 13.69 -5.52
CA PHE A 379 -14.20 13.33 -4.59
C PHE A 379 -15.50 14.08 -4.83
N VAL A 380 -15.42 15.35 -5.26
CA VAL A 380 -16.60 16.19 -5.44
C VAL A 380 -16.39 17.08 -6.66
N GLN A 381 -17.28 16.95 -7.62
CA GLN A 381 -17.44 17.89 -8.73
C GLN A 381 -18.83 18.49 -8.61
N VAL A 382 -18.95 19.79 -8.82
CA VAL A 382 -20.22 20.50 -8.95
C VAL A 382 -20.31 20.83 -10.44
N ASP A 383 -21.33 20.28 -11.11
CA ASP A 383 -21.67 20.56 -12.50
C ASP A 383 -22.20 21.99 -12.64
#